data_5b32612d0923ccfb75514a20d81c87f9
#
_entry.id   5b32612d0923ccfb75514a20d81c87f9
#
_cell.length_a   1.000
_cell.length_b   1.000
_cell.length_c   1.000
_cell.angle_alpha   90.00
_cell.angle_beta   90.00
_cell.angle_gamma   90.00
#
_symmetry.space_group_name_H-M   'P 1'
#
loop_
_entity.id
_entity.type
_entity.pdbx_description
1 polymer ?
#
loop_
_entity_poly.entity_id
_entity_poly.type
_entity_poly.pdbx_seq_one_letter_code
_entity_poly.pdbx_strand_id
1 'polypeptide(L)'
;LFSATMPKPIMDITKNYQKDAVLVRVVKKELTVKNIDQYYYEVKQKNKEEVLSRLLDMYNPKLSLVFCNTKKRVDELTEALKGRGYFAEGLHGDMKQSQRDRVMKGFRSGKTEILIATDVAARGIDVDDVEAVFNYDVPQDDEFYVHRIGRTGRAGRVGKAFTFVVGREVYKLKDIQRYCKTKIYAQPIPSLNDITAIRLEKVLDEIDHIIKNEDLNRMTRIIEQKLNEEDYTAMDIAAAFLKQALGENDQNNDRGHMEDFGDTGAEAGMVRLFINIGKKQKVRPGDILGAVAGESGIPGKLVGTIDMYDKYTFVEVPRENAADVLRAMKNTKIKGKTINVEPANGR
;
A
#
# COMPACT_ATOMS: atom_id res chain seq x y z
N LEU A 1 -29.55 -11.76 -26.60
CA LEU A 1 -28.47 -10.98 -26.02
C LEU A 1 -28.74 -10.75 -24.52
N PHE A 2 -27.77 -11.07 -23.68
CA PHE A 2 -27.84 -10.82 -22.23
C PHE A 2 -26.71 -9.87 -21.83
N SER A 3 -27.04 -8.82 -21.10
CA SER A 3 -26.05 -7.86 -20.58
C SER A 3 -26.56 -7.24 -19.29
N ALA A 4 -25.67 -6.94 -18.37
CA ALA A 4 -26.00 -6.20 -17.14
C ALA A 4 -26.26 -4.71 -17.43
N THR A 5 -25.67 -4.17 -18.50
CA THR A 5 -25.83 -2.80 -18.98
C THR A 5 -26.18 -2.81 -20.47
N MET A 6 -27.07 -1.92 -20.88
CA MET A 6 -27.54 -1.81 -22.27
C MET A 6 -27.43 -0.35 -22.75
N PRO A 7 -26.21 0.15 -22.96
CA PRO A 7 -25.99 1.48 -23.50
C PRO A 7 -26.54 1.60 -24.92
N LYS A 8 -26.80 2.82 -25.36
CA LYS A 8 -27.45 3.10 -26.65
C LYS A 8 -26.82 2.38 -27.85
N PRO A 9 -25.47 2.30 -27.99
CA PRO A 9 -24.85 1.56 -29.09
C PRO A 9 -25.19 0.07 -29.10
N ILE A 10 -25.28 -0.58 -27.92
CA ILE A 10 -25.65 -2.00 -27.81
C ILE A 10 -27.14 -2.21 -28.15
N MET A 11 -28.01 -1.28 -27.74
CA MET A 11 -29.42 -1.31 -28.13
C MET A 11 -29.59 -1.17 -29.66
N ASP A 12 -28.79 -0.33 -30.31
CA ASP A 12 -28.83 -0.17 -31.76
C ASP A 12 -28.35 -1.43 -32.49
N ILE A 13 -27.30 -2.07 -32.00
CA ILE A 13 -26.85 -3.40 -32.49
C ILE A 13 -27.99 -4.42 -32.32
N THR A 14 -28.64 -4.46 -31.15
CA THR A 14 -29.73 -5.39 -30.89
C THR A 14 -30.87 -5.22 -31.93
N LYS A 15 -31.27 -3.98 -32.22
CA LYS A 15 -32.30 -3.68 -33.21
C LYS A 15 -31.94 -4.12 -34.63
N ASN A 16 -30.63 -4.01 -34.97
CA ASN A 16 -30.16 -4.35 -36.33
C ASN A 16 -29.99 -5.84 -36.57
N TYR A 17 -29.72 -6.63 -35.53
CA TYR A 17 -29.34 -8.04 -35.67
C TYR A 17 -30.33 -9.05 -35.05
N GLN A 18 -31.27 -8.59 -34.22
CA GLN A 18 -32.30 -9.46 -33.65
C GLN A 18 -33.66 -9.14 -34.22
N LYS A 19 -34.35 -10.16 -34.69
CA LYS A 19 -35.77 -10.08 -35.18
C LYS A 19 -36.69 -10.42 -34.01
N ASP A 20 -37.74 -9.63 -33.84
CA ASP A 20 -38.82 -9.84 -32.86
C ASP A 20 -38.34 -10.14 -31.43
N ALA A 21 -37.25 -9.49 -31.02
CA ALA A 21 -36.65 -9.69 -29.71
C ALA A 21 -37.52 -9.07 -28.60
N VAL A 22 -37.88 -9.87 -27.60
CA VAL A 22 -38.59 -9.41 -26.42
C VAL A 22 -37.58 -8.79 -25.43
N LEU A 23 -37.74 -7.52 -25.12
CA LEU A 23 -36.90 -6.84 -24.14
C LEU A 23 -37.40 -7.13 -22.71
N VAL A 24 -36.71 -8.04 -22.03
CA VAL A 24 -36.96 -8.30 -20.60
C VAL A 24 -35.97 -7.48 -19.78
N ARG A 25 -36.47 -6.51 -19.01
CA ARG A 25 -35.66 -5.73 -18.08
C ARG A 25 -35.89 -6.22 -16.65
N VAL A 26 -34.85 -6.73 -16.04
CA VAL A 26 -34.81 -6.90 -14.59
C VAL A 26 -34.24 -5.61 -14.01
N VAL A 27 -35.13 -4.69 -13.62
CA VAL A 27 -34.73 -3.42 -13.00
C VAL A 27 -34.27 -3.74 -11.58
N LYS A 28 -32.98 -3.94 -11.35
CA LYS A 28 -32.44 -3.76 -10.00
C LYS A 28 -32.46 -2.25 -9.71
N LYS A 29 -33.28 -1.85 -8.75
CA LYS A 29 -33.44 -0.43 -8.30
C LYS A 29 -32.13 0.18 -7.77
N GLU A 30 -31.12 -0.61 -7.52
CA GLU A 30 -29.86 -0.18 -6.96
C GLU A 30 -28.68 -0.79 -7.75
N LEU A 31 -27.92 0.08 -8.41
CA LEU A 31 -26.62 -0.27 -9.04
C LEU A 31 -25.54 -0.58 -7.98
N THR A 32 -25.86 -0.37 -6.71
CA THR A 32 -24.94 -0.52 -5.59
C THR A 32 -24.90 -1.94 -5.09
N VAL A 33 -23.74 -2.48 -5.02
CA VAL A 33 -23.46 -3.74 -4.31
C VAL A 33 -23.48 -3.41 -2.82
N LYS A 34 -24.56 -3.77 -2.12
CA LYS A 34 -24.85 -3.38 -0.72
C LYS A 34 -23.78 -3.82 0.29
N ASN A 35 -22.91 -4.75 -0.07
CA ASN A 35 -21.95 -5.38 0.84
C ASN A 35 -20.51 -5.03 0.48
N ILE A 36 -20.24 -3.82 -0.07
CA ILE A 36 -18.88 -3.40 -0.40
C ILE A 36 -18.57 -2.09 0.29
N ASP A 37 -17.59 -2.11 1.16
CA ASP A 37 -16.99 -0.90 1.72
C ASP A 37 -16.10 -0.23 0.66
N GLN A 38 -16.37 1.03 0.36
CA GLN A 38 -15.73 1.74 -0.74
C GLN A 38 -14.92 2.91 -0.23
N TYR A 39 -13.63 2.90 -0.51
CA TYR A 39 -12.67 3.90 -0.07
C TYR A 39 -11.88 4.48 -1.25
N TYR A 40 -11.41 5.72 -1.11
CA TYR A 40 -10.44 6.28 -2.05
C TYR A 40 -9.29 6.94 -1.34
N TYR A 41 -8.14 6.96 -2.00
CA TYR A 41 -6.90 7.56 -1.55
C TYR A 41 -6.42 8.58 -2.57
N GLU A 42 -6.17 9.81 -2.13
CA GLU A 42 -5.51 10.81 -2.97
C GLU A 42 -4.01 10.56 -2.94
N VAL A 43 -3.44 10.19 -4.08
CA VAL A 43 -2.05 9.76 -4.19
C VAL A 43 -1.32 10.54 -5.28
N LYS A 44 -0.01 10.71 -5.14
CA LYS A 44 0.84 11.14 -6.26
C LYS A 44 1.09 9.94 -7.19
N GLN A 45 1.17 10.17 -8.51
CA GLN A 45 1.38 9.09 -9.49
C GLN A 45 2.57 8.18 -9.15
N LYS A 46 3.69 8.78 -8.71
CA LYS A 46 4.91 8.06 -8.32
C LYS A 46 4.76 7.18 -7.06
N ASN A 47 3.77 7.45 -6.23
CA ASN A 47 3.56 6.75 -4.95
C ASN A 47 2.47 5.68 -5.01
N LYS A 48 1.75 5.54 -6.14
CA LYS A 48 0.64 4.57 -6.28
C LYS A 48 1.04 3.14 -5.91
N GLU A 49 2.22 2.72 -6.36
CA GLU A 49 2.75 1.38 -6.14
C GLU A 49 3.04 1.13 -4.66
N GLU A 50 3.67 2.10 -4.00
CA GLU A 50 3.97 2.05 -2.58
C GLU A 50 2.69 2.01 -1.74
N VAL A 51 1.70 2.86 -2.07
CA VAL A 51 0.41 2.87 -1.38
C VAL A 51 -0.33 1.55 -1.58
N LEU A 52 -0.27 0.96 -2.77
CA LEU A 52 -0.85 -0.36 -3.02
C LEU A 52 -0.21 -1.43 -2.13
N SER A 53 1.12 -1.47 -2.05
CA SER A 53 1.85 -2.41 -1.19
C SER A 53 1.45 -2.24 0.28
N ARG A 54 1.37 -1.00 0.77
CA ARG A 54 0.93 -0.71 2.14
C ARG A 54 -0.49 -1.22 2.44
N LEU A 55 -1.42 -1.04 1.50
CA LEU A 55 -2.78 -1.51 1.67
C LEU A 55 -2.88 -3.05 1.58
N LEU A 56 -2.12 -3.67 0.68
CA LEU A 56 -2.01 -5.12 0.61
C LEU A 56 -1.49 -5.69 1.94
N ASP A 57 -0.45 -5.09 2.47
CA ASP A 57 0.14 -5.49 3.76
C ASP A 57 -0.81 -5.26 4.95
N MET A 58 -1.50 -4.12 4.96
CA MET A 58 -2.43 -3.74 6.02
C MET A 58 -3.66 -4.64 6.08
N TYR A 59 -4.30 -4.86 4.93
CA TYR A 59 -5.54 -5.63 4.86
C TYR A 59 -5.30 -7.13 4.69
N ASN A 60 -4.15 -7.52 4.15
CA ASN A 60 -3.73 -8.90 3.89
C ASN A 60 -4.87 -9.76 3.29
N PRO A 61 -5.49 -9.34 2.17
CA PRO A 61 -6.58 -10.08 1.57
C PRO A 61 -6.09 -11.41 0.99
N LYS A 62 -6.81 -12.51 1.23
CA LYS A 62 -6.48 -13.84 0.65
C LYS A 62 -6.43 -13.79 -0.87
N LEU A 63 -7.41 -13.13 -1.47
CA LEU A 63 -7.45 -12.90 -2.92
C LEU A 63 -7.80 -11.44 -3.18
N SER A 64 -7.02 -10.80 -4.04
CA SER A 64 -7.27 -9.43 -4.48
C SER A 64 -7.18 -9.26 -5.97
N LEU A 65 -7.97 -8.34 -6.50
CA LEU A 65 -8.00 -7.99 -7.92
C LEU A 65 -7.63 -6.51 -8.09
N VAL A 66 -6.58 -6.26 -8.86
CA VAL A 66 -6.06 -4.90 -9.13
C VAL A 66 -6.37 -4.52 -10.57
N PHE A 67 -7.07 -3.42 -10.77
CA PHE A 67 -7.45 -2.94 -12.09
C PHE A 67 -6.54 -1.83 -12.60
N CYS A 68 -5.97 -2.02 -13.78
CA CYS A 68 -5.20 -1.04 -14.53
C CYS A 68 -5.89 -0.72 -15.87
N ASN A 69 -5.76 0.53 -16.33
CA ASN A 69 -6.39 0.96 -17.59
C ASN A 69 -5.64 0.48 -18.83
N THR A 70 -4.36 0.09 -18.73
CA THR A 70 -3.54 -0.33 -19.87
C THR A 70 -2.80 -1.63 -19.61
N LYS A 71 -2.58 -2.40 -20.68
CA LYS A 71 -1.80 -3.65 -20.66
C LYS A 71 -0.38 -3.44 -20.13
N LYS A 72 0.30 -2.38 -20.62
CA LYS A 72 1.64 -2.00 -20.19
C LYS A 72 1.70 -1.79 -18.68
N ARG A 73 0.69 -1.11 -18.10
CA ARG A 73 0.63 -0.91 -16.65
C ARG A 73 0.41 -2.20 -15.88
N VAL A 74 -0.34 -3.15 -16.46
CA VAL A 74 -0.51 -4.50 -15.87
C VAL A 74 0.85 -5.18 -15.77
N ASP A 75 1.65 -5.18 -16.85
CA ASP A 75 2.97 -5.83 -16.85
C ASP A 75 3.93 -5.15 -15.88
N GLU A 76 4.07 -3.82 -15.94
CA GLU A 76 4.93 -3.04 -15.04
C GLU A 76 4.60 -3.30 -13.56
N LEU A 77 3.31 -3.23 -13.19
CA LEU A 77 2.87 -3.43 -11.81
C LEU A 77 3.04 -4.88 -11.36
N THR A 78 2.84 -5.85 -12.27
CA THR A 78 3.05 -7.26 -11.96
C THR A 78 4.51 -7.53 -11.60
N GLU A 79 5.45 -7.04 -12.41
CA GLU A 79 6.88 -7.19 -12.15
C GLU A 79 7.31 -6.45 -10.86
N ALA A 80 6.79 -5.26 -10.63
CA ALA A 80 7.07 -4.50 -9.42
C ALA A 80 6.60 -5.22 -8.15
N LEU A 81 5.38 -5.78 -8.13
CA LEU A 81 4.87 -6.54 -6.99
C LEU A 81 5.60 -7.86 -6.79
N LYS A 82 5.94 -8.59 -7.88
CA LYS A 82 6.79 -9.78 -7.80
C LYS A 82 8.16 -9.46 -7.21
N GLY A 83 8.77 -8.37 -7.65
CA GLY A 83 10.04 -7.88 -7.11
C GLY A 83 10.01 -7.56 -5.62
N ARG A 84 8.83 -7.25 -5.08
CA ARG A 84 8.59 -7.04 -3.65
C ARG A 84 8.21 -8.32 -2.89
N GLY A 85 8.14 -9.46 -3.59
CA GLY A 85 7.85 -10.78 -2.98
C GLY A 85 6.36 -11.14 -2.92
N TYR A 86 5.46 -10.38 -3.59
CA TYR A 86 4.05 -10.74 -3.65
C TYR A 86 3.77 -11.83 -4.69
N PHE A 87 2.83 -12.72 -4.41
CA PHE A 87 2.32 -13.72 -5.35
C PHE A 87 1.32 -13.09 -6.33
N ALA A 88 1.86 -12.29 -7.27
CA ALA A 88 1.10 -11.50 -8.23
C ALA A 88 1.23 -12.05 -9.64
N GLU A 89 0.13 -12.02 -10.43
CA GLU A 89 0.11 -12.36 -11.87
C GLU A 89 -0.70 -11.35 -12.66
N GLY A 90 -0.23 -11.05 -13.88
CA GLY A 90 -0.91 -10.15 -14.81
C GLY A 90 -1.90 -10.90 -15.71
N LEU A 91 -3.00 -10.22 -16.10
CA LEU A 91 -3.99 -10.72 -17.04
C LEU A 91 -4.43 -9.62 -18.01
N HIS A 92 -4.08 -9.74 -19.29
CA HIS A 92 -4.47 -8.78 -20.33
C HIS A 92 -4.68 -9.46 -21.70
N GLY A 93 -5.23 -8.70 -22.66
CA GLY A 93 -5.70 -9.23 -23.93
C GLY A 93 -4.63 -9.79 -24.87
N ASP A 94 -3.35 -9.45 -24.70
CA ASP A 94 -2.25 -9.94 -25.56
C ASP A 94 -1.73 -11.31 -25.15
N MET A 95 -2.19 -11.85 -24.01
CA MET A 95 -1.80 -13.16 -23.54
C MET A 95 -2.49 -14.27 -24.37
N LYS A 96 -1.75 -15.35 -24.65
CA LYS A 96 -2.30 -16.56 -25.25
C LYS A 96 -3.32 -17.21 -24.30
N GLN A 97 -4.33 -17.89 -24.85
CA GLN A 97 -5.38 -18.50 -24.04
C GLN A 97 -4.82 -19.47 -22.99
N SER A 98 -3.82 -20.28 -23.34
CA SER A 98 -3.18 -21.20 -22.41
C SER A 98 -2.48 -20.52 -21.23
N GLN A 99 -1.92 -19.32 -21.43
CA GLN A 99 -1.34 -18.51 -20.36
C GLN A 99 -2.43 -17.95 -19.45
N ARG A 100 -3.52 -17.43 -20.03
CA ARG A 100 -4.68 -16.94 -19.27
C ARG A 100 -5.28 -18.03 -18.38
N ASP A 101 -5.46 -19.24 -18.94
CA ASP A 101 -6.01 -20.39 -18.22
C ASP A 101 -5.10 -20.79 -17.05
N ARG A 102 -3.77 -20.76 -17.24
CA ARG A 102 -2.79 -21.03 -16.18
C ARG A 102 -2.87 -20.00 -15.06
N VAL A 103 -2.89 -18.71 -15.39
CA VAL A 103 -3.01 -17.61 -14.42
C VAL A 103 -4.32 -17.73 -13.64
N MET A 104 -5.44 -17.96 -14.34
CA MET A 104 -6.75 -18.12 -13.71
C MET A 104 -6.84 -19.36 -12.82
N LYS A 105 -6.19 -20.46 -13.20
CA LYS A 105 -6.09 -21.66 -12.36
C LYS A 105 -5.29 -21.36 -11.09
N GLY A 106 -4.15 -20.64 -11.20
CA GLY A 106 -3.35 -20.20 -10.08
C GLY A 106 -4.14 -19.32 -9.11
N PHE A 107 -4.90 -18.36 -9.64
CA PHE A 107 -5.72 -17.44 -8.84
C PHE A 107 -6.86 -18.17 -8.11
N ARG A 108 -7.59 -19.06 -8.78
CA ARG A 108 -8.65 -19.88 -8.14
C ARG A 108 -8.13 -20.81 -7.05
N SER A 109 -6.91 -21.31 -7.19
CA SER A 109 -6.30 -22.21 -6.20
C SER A 109 -5.60 -21.48 -5.04
N GLY A 110 -5.59 -20.15 -5.03
CA GLY A 110 -4.87 -19.35 -4.02
C GLY A 110 -3.35 -19.34 -4.16
N LYS A 111 -2.78 -19.95 -5.23
CA LYS A 111 -1.35 -19.84 -5.55
C LYS A 111 -0.94 -18.44 -5.95
N THR A 112 -1.82 -17.73 -6.64
CA THR A 112 -1.73 -16.32 -6.98
C THR A 112 -2.69 -15.58 -6.07
N GLU A 113 -2.20 -14.70 -5.25
CA GLU A 113 -3.02 -13.94 -4.29
C GLU A 113 -3.51 -12.62 -4.88
N ILE A 114 -2.73 -12.07 -5.84
CA ILE A 114 -2.98 -10.77 -6.45
C ILE A 114 -3.08 -10.96 -7.97
N LEU A 115 -4.26 -10.71 -8.53
CA LEU A 115 -4.46 -10.69 -9.97
C LEU A 115 -4.55 -9.24 -10.46
N ILE A 116 -3.65 -8.85 -11.36
CA ILE A 116 -3.60 -7.51 -11.95
C ILE A 116 -4.18 -7.61 -13.36
N ALA A 117 -5.24 -6.85 -13.67
CA ALA A 117 -5.94 -7.04 -14.93
C ALA A 117 -6.43 -5.72 -15.55
N THR A 118 -6.64 -5.75 -16.87
CA THR A 118 -7.45 -4.75 -17.57
C THR A 118 -8.92 -5.11 -17.50
N ASP A 119 -9.82 -4.13 -17.65
CA ASP A 119 -11.27 -4.35 -17.64
C ASP A 119 -11.73 -5.44 -18.62
N VAL A 120 -11.19 -5.43 -19.84
CA VAL A 120 -11.53 -6.41 -20.88
C VAL A 120 -11.11 -7.82 -20.48
N ALA A 121 -9.92 -7.97 -19.92
CA ALA A 121 -9.41 -9.27 -19.54
C ALA A 121 -10.09 -9.83 -18.29
N ALA A 122 -10.55 -8.94 -17.41
CA ALA A 122 -11.26 -9.30 -16.19
C ALA A 122 -12.74 -9.66 -16.42
N ARG A 123 -13.27 -9.46 -17.63
CA ARG A 123 -14.63 -9.92 -17.96
C ARG A 123 -14.74 -11.44 -17.88
N GLY A 124 -15.78 -11.91 -17.20
CA GLY A 124 -16.00 -13.35 -17.03
C GLY A 124 -15.09 -14.03 -15.99
N ILE A 125 -14.31 -13.27 -15.23
CA ILE A 125 -13.67 -13.81 -14.03
C ILE A 125 -14.77 -14.19 -13.05
N ASP A 126 -14.96 -15.48 -12.89
CA ASP A 126 -15.86 -16.08 -11.91
C ASP A 126 -15.01 -16.69 -10.80
N VAL A 127 -14.76 -15.86 -9.79
CA VAL A 127 -14.05 -16.23 -8.56
C VAL A 127 -14.81 -15.56 -7.41
N ASP A 128 -15.32 -16.39 -6.51
CA ASP A 128 -16.23 -15.95 -5.45
C ASP A 128 -15.51 -15.42 -4.20
N ASP A 129 -14.22 -15.66 -4.08
CA ASP A 129 -13.44 -15.37 -2.87
C ASP A 129 -12.57 -14.11 -2.96
N VAL A 130 -12.86 -13.19 -3.89
CA VAL A 130 -12.13 -11.91 -3.96
C VAL A 130 -12.55 -11.02 -2.79
N GLU A 131 -11.64 -10.83 -1.83
CA GLU A 131 -11.90 -10.04 -0.62
C GLU A 131 -11.70 -8.54 -0.87
N ALA A 132 -10.75 -8.18 -1.73
CA ALA A 132 -10.43 -6.79 -2.04
C ALA A 132 -10.31 -6.51 -3.53
N VAL A 133 -10.83 -5.37 -3.97
CA VAL A 133 -10.65 -4.82 -5.30
C VAL A 133 -9.91 -3.49 -5.20
N PHE A 134 -8.83 -3.35 -5.97
CA PHE A 134 -8.06 -2.12 -6.08
C PHE A 134 -8.24 -1.52 -7.48
N ASN A 135 -8.83 -0.36 -7.59
CA ASN A 135 -8.80 0.45 -8.78
C ASN A 135 -7.47 1.25 -8.76
N TYR A 136 -6.39 0.63 -9.24
CA TYR A 136 -5.08 1.29 -9.36
C TYR A 136 -5.15 2.50 -10.29
N ASP A 137 -5.97 2.41 -11.32
CA ASP A 137 -6.36 3.54 -12.17
C ASP A 137 -7.88 3.72 -12.11
N VAL A 138 -8.33 4.97 -12.00
CA VAL A 138 -9.76 5.30 -12.09
C VAL A 138 -10.30 4.81 -13.43
N PRO A 139 -11.42 4.05 -13.44
CA PRO A 139 -11.99 3.54 -14.69
C PRO A 139 -12.40 4.67 -15.63
N GLN A 140 -12.34 4.43 -16.94
CA GLN A 140 -12.67 5.45 -17.93
C GLN A 140 -14.17 5.74 -17.98
N ASP A 141 -15.00 4.73 -17.77
CA ASP A 141 -16.46 4.82 -17.74
C ASP A 141 -17.00 4.43 -16.37
N ASP A 142 -18.09 5.10 -15.96
CA ASP A 142 -18.72 4.90 -14.66
C ASP A 142 -19.26 3.46 -14.48
N GLU A 143 -19.73 2.83 -15.57
CA GLU A 143 -20.19 1.44 -15.56
C GLU A 143 -19.08 0.46 -15.22
N PHE A 144 -17.86 0.71 -15.69
CA PHE A 144 -16.73 -0.15 -15.36
C PHE A 144 -16.41 -0.15 -13.87
N TYR A 145 -16.64 0.97 -13.18
CA TYR A 145 -16.48 1.00 -11.73
C TYR A 145 -17.35 -0.06 -11.04
N VAL A 146 -18.62 -0.11 -11.38
CA VAL A 146 -19.57 -1.10 -10.83
C VAL A 146 -19.14 -2.53 -11.16
N HIS A 147 -18.69 -2.77 -12.40
CA HIS A 147 -18.22 -4.08 -12.84
C HIS A 147 -16.95 -4.52 -12.13
N ARG A 148 -16.04 -3.58 -11.83
CA ARG A 148 -14.81 -3.85 -11.10
C ARG A 148 -15.10 -4.21 -9.65
N ILE A 149 -15.80 -3.36 -8.92
CA ILE A 149 -16.09 -3.59 -7.51
C ILE A 149 -17.02 -4.80 -7.31
N GLY A 150 -17.89 -5.10 -8.27
CA GLY A 150 -18.76 -6.29 -8.26
C GLY A 150 -18.00 -7.62 -8.36
N ARG A 151 -16.66 -7.63 -8.35
CA ARG A 151 -15.84 -8.84 -8.21
C ARG A 151 -15.63 -9.23 -6.74
N THR A 152 -15.91 -8.34 -5.80
CA THR A 152 -15.95 -8.63 -4.37
C THR A 152 -17.37 -8.49 -3.81
N GLY A 153 -17.58 -8.79 -2.56
CA GLY A 153 -18.88 -8.69 -1.88
C GLY A 153 -19.94 -9.66 -2.38
N ARG A 154 -19.53 -10.82 -2.94
CA ARG A 154 -20.42 -11.86 -3.44
C ARG A 154 -20.83 -12.84 -2.35
N ALA A 155 -21.87 -13.62 -2.62
CA ALA A 155 -22.36 -14.68 -1.73
C ALA A 155 -22.66 -14.22 -0.29
N GLY A 156 -23.10 -12.96 -0.10
CA GLY A 156 -23.43 -12.42 1.22
C GLY A 156 -22.23 -11.95 2.06
N ARG A 157 -21.01 -12.05 1.54
CA ARG A 157 -19.78 -11.58 2.22
C ARG A 157 -19.61 -10.08 2.06
N VAL A 158 -18.90 -9.46 3.00
CA VAL A 158 -18.50 -8.05 2.90
C VAL A 158 -17.20 -7.97 2.11
N GLY A 159 -17.17 -7.15 1.06
CA GLY A 159 -15.99 -6.88 0.26
C GLY A 159 -15.43 -5.49 0.51
N LYS A 160 -14.20 -5.24 0.09
CA LYS A 160 -13.57 -3.91 0.14
C LYS A 160 -13.13 -3.46 -1.24
N ALA A 161 -13.39 -2.20 -1.55
CA ALA A 161 -12.96 -1.58 -2.80
C ALA A 161 -12.17 -0.31 -2.50
N PHE A 162 -10.96 -0.23 -3.06
CA PHE A 162 -10.04 0.87 -2.90
C PHE A 162 -9.77 1.54 -4.24
N THR A 163 -9.83 2.86 -4.30
CA THR A 163 -9.63 3.60 -5.55
C THR A 163 -8.53 4.64 -5.37
N PHE A 164 -7.50 4.59 -6.20
CA PHE A 164 -6.46 5.62 -6.21
C PHE A 164 -6.83 6.74 -7.16
N VAL A 165 -6.74 7.97 -6.68
CA VAL A 165 -7.02 9.17 -7.46
C VAL A 165 -5.80 10.09 -7.49
N VAL A 166 -5.46 10.60 -8.67
CA VAL A 166 -4.32 11.52 -8.87
C VAL A 166 -4.85 12.87 -9.33
N GLY A 167 -4.63 13.89 -8.53
CA GLY A 167 -4.98 15.26 -8.88
C GLY A 167 -6.44 15.41 -9.33
N ARG A 168 -6.65 15.73 -10.62
CA ARG A 168 -8.01 15.99 -11.15
C ARG A 168 -8.91 14.76 -11.27
N GLU A 169 -8.40 13.55 -11.10
CA GLU A 169 -9.21 12.33 -11.14
C GLU A 169 -10.28 12.29 -10.02
N VAL A 170 -10.11 13.09 -8.97
CA VAL A 170 -11.13 13.25 -7.91
C VAL A 170 -12.47 13.72 -8.45
N TYR A 171 -12.48 14.54 -9.52
CA TYR A 171 -13.73 14.97 -10.15
C TYR A 171 -14.45 13.82 -10.85
N LYS A 172 -13.68 12.95 -11.54
CA LYS A 172 -14.23 11.75 -12.15
C LYS A 172 -14.79 10.78 -11.11
N LEU A 173 -14.12 10.64 -9.96
CA LEU A 173 -14.66 9.86 -8.86
C LEU A 173 -15.99 10.40 -8.33
N LYS A 174 -16.16 11.74 -8.31
CA LYS A 174 -17.45 12.38 -7.95
C LYS A 174 -18.55 12.07 -8.97
N ASP A 175 -18.22 11.97 -10.25
CA ASP A 175 -19.17 11.56 -11.29
C ASP A 175 -19.59 10.11 -11.10
N ILE A 176 -18.63 9.20 -10.84
CA ILE A 176 -18.89 7.81 -10.48
C ILE A 176 -19.81 7.71 -9.25
N GLN A 177 -19.56 8.47 -8.19
CA GLN A 177 -20.42 8.47 -6.99
C GLN A 177 -21.86 8.90 -7.33
N ARG A 178 -22.02 9.91 -8.19
CA ARG A 178 -23.34 10.35 -8.66
C ARG A 178 -24.05 9.28 -9.49
N TYR A 179 -23.33 8.64 -10.40
CA TYR A 179 -23.84 7.56 -11.24
C TYR A 179 -24.26 6.35 -10.41
N CYS A 180 -23.40 5.88 -9.51
CA CYS A 180 -23.66 4.72 -8.66
C CYS A 180 -24.62 5.00 -7.51
N LYS A 181 -24.95 6.27 -7.24
CA LYS A 181 -25.73 6.71 -6.06
C LYS A 181 -25.15 6.16 -4.74
N THR A 182 -23.83 6.09 -4.65
CA THR A 182 -23.10 5.58 -3.50
C THR A 182 -22.10 6.59 -2.99
N LYS A 183 -21.67 6.43 -1.76
CA LYS A 183 -20.63 7.25 -1.16
C LYS A 183 -19.33 6.45 -1.10
N ILE A 184 -18.25 7.03 -1.63
CA ILE A 184 -16.90 6.50 -1.54
C ILE A 184 -16.15 7.38 -0.54
N TYR A 185 -15.61 6.79 0.52
CA TYR A 185 -15.04 7.53 1.64
C TYR A 185 -13.56 7.81 1.41
N ALA A 186 -13.15 9.07 1.61
CA ALA A 186 -11.73 9.45 1.63
C ALA A 186 -11.04 8.79 2.81
N GLN A 187 -9.84 8.26 2.58
CA GLN A 187 -8.99 7.73 3.63
C GLN A 187 -7.59 8.34 3.53
N PRO A 188 -6.93 8.61 4.66
CA PRO A 188 -5.53 8.98 4.66
C PRO A 188 -4.68 7.80 4.21
N ILE A 189 -3.55 8.10 3.54
CA ILE A 189 -2.58 7.05 3.16
C ILE A 189 -2.00 6.47 4.47
N PRO A 190 -2.02 5.13 4.66
CA PRO A 190 -1.46 4.52 5.86
C PRO A 190 0.03 4.82 6.00
N SER A 191 0.46 5.25 7.18
CA SER A 191 1.88 5.33 7.50
C SER A 191 2.46 3.92 7.73
N LEU A 192 3.79 3.78 7.70
CA LEU A 192 4.44 2.51 8.04
C LEU A 192 4.15 2.10 9.50
N ASN A 193 4.07 3.07 10.40
CA ASN A 193 3.73 2.82 11.80
C ASN A 193 2.30 2.27 11.96
N ASP A 194 1.35 2.78 11.18
CA ASP A 194 -0.04 2.28 11.19
C ASP A 194 -0.09 0.82 10.73
N ILE A 195 0.69 0.46 9.71
CA ILE A 195 0.76 -0.91 9.18
C ILE A 195 1.35 -1.85 10.23
N THR A 196 2.45 -1.46 10.88
CA THR A 196 3.10 -2.26 11.93
C THR A 196 2.16 -2.44 13.12
N ALA A 197 1.46 -1.39 13.55
CA ALA A 197 0.50 -1.46 14.64
C ALA A 197 -0.67 -2.41 14.33
N ILE A 198 -1.25 -2.32 13.14
CA ILE A 198 -2.37 -3.17 12.71
C ILE A 198 -1.92 -4.63 12.56
N ARG A 199 -0.71 -4.88 12.01
CA ARG A 199 -0.15 -6.23 11.94
C ARG A 199 0.04 -6.82 13.34
N LEU A 200 0.60 -6.03 14.26
CA LEU A 200 0.80 -6.44 15.65
C LEU A 200 -0.53 -6.81 16.31
N GLU A 201 -1.53 -5.94 16.21
CA GLU A 201 -2.87 -6.18 16.75
C GLU A 201 -3.46 -7.48 16.19
N LYS A 202 -3.40 -7.69 14.89
CA LYS A 202 -3.90 -8.90 14.23
C LYS A 202 -3.19 -10.17 14.72
N VAL A 203 -1.86 -10.14 14.83
CA VAL A 203 -1.08 -11.30 15.35
C VAL A 203 -1.44 -11.58 16.80
N LEU A 204 -1.63 -10.54 17.62
CA LEU A 204 -2.05 -10.71 19.02
C LEU A 204 -3.46 -11.28 19.13
N ASP A 205 -4.40 -10.85 18.28
CA ASP A 205 -5.75 -11.42 18.22
C ASP A 205 -5.76 -12.89 17.80
N GLU A 206 -4.91 -13.27 16.82
CA GLU A 206 -4.73 -14.66 16.41
C GLU A 206 -4.15 -15.52 17.56
N ILE A 207 -3.15 -15.00 18.27
CA ILE A 207 -2.55 -15.65 19.44
C ILE A 207 -3.63 -15.83 20.54
N ASP A 208 -4.41 -14.81 20.81
CA ASP A 208 -5.51 -14.86 21.76
C ASP A 208 -6.55 -15.93 21.39
N HIS A 209 -6.88 -16.04 20.11
CA HIS A 209 -7.80 -17.06 19.62
C HIS A 209 -7.23 -18.47 19.80
N ILE A 210 -5.96 -18.69 19.48
CA ILE A 210 -5.26 -19.97 19.64
C ILE A 210 -5.24 -20.38 21.14
N ILE A 211 -4.86 -19.45 22.02
CA ILE A 211 -4.80 -19.71 23.48
C ILE A 211 -6.16 -20.12 24.04
N LYS A 212 -7.24 -19.51 23.55
CA LYS A 212 -8.60 -19.76 24.05
C LYS A 212 -9.26 -21.03 23.50
N ASN A 213 -8.86 -21.46 22.29
CA ASN A 213 -9.63 -22.47 21.56
C ASN A 213 -8.83 -23.73 21.18
N GLU A 214 -7.49 -23.73 21.32
CA GLU A 214 -6.66 -24.86 20.89
C GLU A 214 -5.92 -25.51 22.04
N ASP A 215 -5.61 -26.82 21.90
CA ASP A 215 -4.77 -27.55 22.85
C ASP A 215 -3.29 -27.28 22.62
N LEU A 216 -2.66 -26.58 23.53
CA LEU A 216 -1.25 -26.20 23.48
C LEU A 216 -0.32 -27.13 24.25
N ASN A 217 -0.82 -28.20 24.88
CA ASN A 217 -0.03 -29.07 25.77
C ASN A 217 1.25 -29.63 25.11
N ARG A 218 1.16 -30.00 23.84
CA ARG A 218 2.33 -30.50 23.10
C ARG A 218 3.38 -29.40 22.90
N MET A 219 2.95 -28.19 22.54
CA MET A 219 3.86 -27.07 22.28
C MET A 219 4.49 -26.58 23.58
N THR A 220 3.72 -26.54 24.66
CA THR A 220 4.21 -26.19 25.99
C THR A 220 5.34 -27.11 26.43
N ARG A 221 5.21 -28.43 26.28
CA ARG A 221 6.29 -29.39 26.61
C ARG A 221 7.55 -29.17 25.81
N ILE A 222 7.44 -28.86 24.52
CA ILE A 222 8.61 -28.57 23.67
C ILE A 222 9.33 -27.31 24.16
N ILE A 223 8.56 -26.27 24.52
CA ILE A 223 9.12 -25.03 25.05
C ILE A 223 9.77 -25.28 26.42
N GLU A 224 9.13 -26.01 27.33
CA GLU A 224 9.69 -26.37 28.64
C GLU A 224 11.01 -27.14 28.49
N GLN A 225 11.07 -28.09 27.56
CA GLN A 225 12.32 -28.81 27.28
C GLN A 225 13.42 -27.86 26.82
N LYS A 226 13.11 -26.94 25.89
CA LYS A 226 14.07 -25.95 25.39
C LYS A 226 14.58 -25.00 26.48
N LEU A 227 13.71 -24.58 27.40
CA LEU A 227 14.07 -23.75 28.53
C LEU A 227 15.00 -24.48 29.55
N ASN A 228 14.92 -25.82 29.64
CA ASN A 228 15.82 -26.60 30.48
C ASN A 228 17.17 -26.84 29.86
N GLU A 229 17.30 -26.79 28.54
CA GLU A 229 18.53 -27.02 27.79
C GLU A 229 19.38 -25.77 27.60
N GLU A 230 18.79 -24.61 27.62
CA GLU A 230 19.38 -23.31 27.26
C GLU A 230 19.05 -22.24 28.28
N ASP A 231 19.82 -21.19 28.35
CA ASP A 231 19.68 -20.07 29.29
C ASP A 231 18.71 -18.98 28.75
N TYR A 232 17.54 -19.45 28.25
CA TYR A 232 16.46 -18.57 27.75
C TYR A 232 15.31 -18.48 28.75
N THR A 233 14.58 -17.37 28.69
CA THR A 233 13.27 -17.24 29.37
C THR A 233 12.12 -17.54 28.41
N ALA A 234 10.96 -17.88 28.95
CA ALA A 234 9.74 -18.01 28.15
C ALA A 234 9.42 -16.71 27.38
N MET A 235 9.78 -15.56 27.96
CA MET A 235 9.62 -14.25 27.32
C MET A 235 10.51 -14.10 26.10
N ASP A 236 11.77 -14.59 26.14
CA ASP A 236 12.69 -14.54 25.00
C ASP A 236 12.16 -15.38 23.84
N ILE A 237 11.62 -16.56 24.14
CA ILE A 237 11.01 -17.43 23.13
C ILE A 237 9.76 -16.77 22.55
N ALA A 238 8.88 -16.20 23.40
CA ALA A 238 7.69 -15.49 22.94
C ALA A 238 8.03 -14.29 22.08
N ALA A 239 9.03 -13.49 22.47
CA ALA A 239 9.49 -12.33 21.68
C ALA A 239 10.07 -12.76 20.33
N ALA A 240 10.82 -13.86 20.27
CA ALA A 240 11.37 -14.40 19.03
C ALA A 240 10.25 -14.88 18.08
N PHE A 241 9.24 -15.58 18.58
CA PHE A 241 8.08 -15.98 17.79
C PHE A 241 7.26 -14.80 17.32
N LEU A 242 7.05 -13.78 18.15
CA LEU A 242 6.36 -12.55 17.76
C LEU A 242 7.14 -11.82 16.64
N LYS A 243 8.46 -11.66 16.79
CA LYS A 243 9.33 -11.10 15.74
C LYS A 243 9.23 -11.88 14.43
N GLN A 244 9.22 -13.20 14.48
CA GLN A 244 9.06 -14.07 13.32
C GLN A 244 7.66 -13.92 12.68
N ALA A 245 6.60 -13.89 13.48
CA ALA A 245 5.23 -13.71 13.00
C ALA A 245 5.01 -12.36 12.33
N LEU A 246 5.66 -11.31 12.83
CA LEU A 246 5.64 -9.97 12.21
C LEU A 246 6.49 -9.88 10.92
N GLY A 247 7.32 -10.90 10.65
CA GLY A 247 8.22 -10.90 9.49
C GLY A 247 9.41 -9.94 9.64
N GLU A 248 9.72 -9.52 10.86
CA GLU A 248 10.86 -8.65 11.18
C GLU A 248 12.18 -9.43 11.14
N ASN A 249 12.58 -9.92 9.97
CA ASN A 249 13.92 -10.46 9.77
C ASN A 249 14.91 -9.31 9.58
N ASP A 250 16.08 -9.39 10.19
CA ASP A 250 17.14 -8.36 10.12
C ASP A 250 17.60 -8.04 8.67
N GLN A 251 17.29 -8.88 7.70
CA GLN A 251 17.49 -8.61 6.27
C GLN A 251 16.49 -7.59 5.68
N ASN A 252 15.36 -7.30 6.35
CA ASN A 252 14.44 -6.23 5.95
C ASN A 252 14.72 -4.90 6.66
N ASN A 253 15.56 -4.88 7.70
CA ASN A 253 16.04 -3.64 8.33
C ASN A 253 17.05 -2.88 7.47
N ASP A 254 17.64 -3.52 6.44
CA ASP A 254 18.50 -2.86 5.46
C ASP A 254 17.72 -2.20 4.29
N ARG A 255 16.42 -2.46 4.17
CA ARG A 255 15.52 -1.58 3.40
C ARG A 255 15.09 -0.46 4.35
N GLY A 256 16.00 0.52 4.46
CA GLY A 256 15.89 1.67 5.33
C GLY A 256 14.47 2.17 5.43
N HIS A 257 14.06 2.49 6.65
CA HIS A 257 12.95 3.38 6.92
C HIS A 257 13.06 4.58 5.97
N MET A 258 12.49 4.47 4.78
CA MET A 258 12.13 5.64 4.02
C MET A 258 10.97 6.26 4.77
N GLU A 259 11.29 6.99 5.84
CA GLU A 259 10.39 8.01 6.32
C GLU A 259 10.06 8.83 5.08
N ASP A 260 8.79 8.92 4.72
CA ASP A 260 8.38 9.74 3.59
C ASP A 260 8.52 11.20 4.04
N PHE A 261 9.73 11.72 3.90
CA PHE A 261 10.07 13.12 4.22
C PHE A 261 9.31 14.12 3.33
N GLY A 262 8.44 13.61 2.41
CA GLY A 262 7.72 14.43 1.46
C GLY A 262 8.68 15.19 0.52
N ASP A 263 8.22 16.33 0.02
CA ASP A 263 9.04 17.28 -0.72
C ASP A 263 9.64 18.29 0.29
N THR A 264 10.90 18.10 0.66
CA THR A 264 11.63 18.99 1.57
C THR A 264 12.33 20.13 0.84
N GLY A 265 12.17 20.23 -0.49
CA GLY A 265 12.86 21.23 -1.32
C GLY A 265 14.36 20.96 -1.50
N ALA A 266 14.83 19.74 -1.24
CA ALA A 266 16.22 19.33 -1.41
C ALA A 266 16.49 18.87 -2.88
N GLU A 267 17.77 18.72 -3.22
CA GLU A 267 18.20 18.11 -4.49
C GLU A 267 17.70 16.66 -4.61
N ALA A 268 17.65 16.15 -5.85
CA ALA A 268 17.19 14.80 -6.13
C ALA A 268 18.03 13.75 -5.36
N GLY A 269 17.37 12.91 -4.56
CA GLY A 269 18.04 11.91 -3.71
C GLY A 269 18.45 12.41 -2.34
N MET A 270 18.24 13.69 -2.02
CA MET A 270 18.55 14.29 -0.73
C MET A 270 17.27 14.61 0.06
N VAL A 271 17.43 14.79 1.35
CA VAL A 271 16.40 15.31 2.28
C VAL A 271 16.96 16.55 2.95
N ARG A 272 16.21 17.63 2.97
CA ARG A 272 16.56 18.87 3.63
C ARG A 272 16.04 18.85 5.06
N LEU A 273 16.95 19.01 6.02
CA LEU A 273 16.67 19.05 7.45
C LEU A 273 16.77 20.48 7.96
N PHE A 274 15.85 20.85 8.80
CA PHE A 274 15.86 22.12 9.56
C PHE A 274 16.52 21.90 10.90
N ILE A 275 17.42 22.81 11.29
CA ILE A 275 18.07 22.85 12.61
C ILE A 275 17.84 24.23 13.23
N ASN A 276 17.32 24.30 14.45
CA ASN A 276 16.95 25.51 15.13
C ASN A 276 18.17 26.33 15.70
N ILE A 277 19.30 26.32 15.01
CA ILE A 277 20.52 27.05 15.37
C ILE A 277 21.10 27.72 14.11
N GLY A 278 21.66 28.92 14.26
CA GLY A 278 22.19 29.69 13.13
C GLY A 278 23.32 30.64 13.50
N LYS A 279 23.61 31.63 12.65
CA LYS A 279 24.75 32.58 12.77
C LYS A 279 24.75 33.35 14.08
N LYS A 280 23.59 33.76 14.62
CA LYS A 280 23.49 34.51 15.90
C LYS A 280 24.03 33.71 17.07
N GLN A 281 24.08 32.42 17.02
CA GLN A 281 24.65 31.53 18.01
C GLN A 281 26.16 31.27 17.79
N LYS A 282 26.80 32.01 16.88
CA LYS A 282 28.22 31.86 16.49
C LYS A 282 28.58 30.48 15.98
N VAL A 283 27.62 29.79 15.33
CA VAL A 283 27.82 28.51 14.67
C VAL A 283 28.32 28.75 13.24
N ARG A 284 29.22 27.91 12.76
CA ARG A 284 29.75 27.89 11.38
C ARG A 284 29.31 26.66 10.64
N PRO A 285 29.33 26.63 9.28
CA PRO A 285 28.98 25.44 8.52
C PRO A 285 29.74 24.19 8.95
N GLY A 286 31.04 24.33 9.28
CA GLY A 286 31.84 23.20 9.79
C GLY A 286 31.36 22.62 11.12
N ASP A 287 30.76 23.45 12.01
CA ASP A 287 30.19 22.96 13.26
C ASP A 287 28.93 22.11 13.01
N ILE A 288 28.13 22.47 12.00
CA ILE A 288 26.94 21.68 11.56
C ILE A 288 27.42 20.39 10.93
N LEU A 289 28.35 20.47 9.97
CA LEU A 289 28.92 19.30 9.31
C LEU A 289 29.51 18.31 10.31
N GLY A 290 30.29 18.82 11.25
CA GLY A 290 30.92 18.00 12.30
C GLY A 290 29.92 17.32 13.21
N ALA A 291 28.84 18.05 13.58
CA ALA A 291 27.77 17.47 14.39
C ALA A 291 26.98 16.40 13.63
N VAL A 292 26.57 16.69 12.40
CA VAL A 292 25.82 15.74 11.58
C VAL A 292 26.66 14.48 11.32
N ALA A 293 27.90 14.63 10.85
CA ALA A 293 28.75 13.48 10.54
C ALA A 293 29.21 12.73 11.81
N GLY A 294 29.51 13.46 12.88
CA GLY A 294 30.00 12.87 14.13
C GLY A 294 28.95 12.10 14.91
N GLU A 295 27.72 12.61 14.98
CA GLU A 295 26.64 11.97 15.73
C GLU A 295 25.97 10.83 14.94
N SER A 296 25.81 10.98 13.62
CA SER A 296 25.16 9.97 12.78
C SER A 296 26.10 8.93 12.18
N GLY A 297 27.41 9.19 12.22
CA GLY A 297 28.41 8.31 11.61
C GLY A 297 28.48 8.35 10.08
N ILE A 298 27.68 9.20 9.41
CA ILE A 298 27.76 9.33 7.96
C ILE A 298 29.05 10.06 7.54
N PRO A 299 29.69 9.64 6.42
CA PRO A 299 30.84 10.36 5.91
C PRO A 299 30.49 11.82 5.59
N GLY A 300 31.28 12.78 6.10
CA GLY A 300 31.00 14.21 5.89
C GLY A 300 30.88 14.63 4.40
N LYS A 301 31.51 13.88 3.48
CA LYS A 301 31.39 14.10 2.04
C LYS A 301 29.99 13.80 1.47
N LEU A 302 29.15 13.07 2.21
CA LEU A 302 27.76 12.76 1.84
C LEU A 302 26.79 13.84 2.32
N VAL A 303 27.22 14.75 3.21
CA VAL A 303 26.41 15.90 3.63
C VAL A 303 26.43 16.92 2.49
N GLY A 304 25.25 17.26 1.99
CA GLY A 304 25.06 18.20 0.88
C GLY A 304 25.12 19.66 1.34
N THR A 305 24.26 20.49 0.72
CA THR A 305 24.23 21.93 0.95
C THR A 305 23.89 22.27 2.41
N ILE A 306 24.63 23.23 3.00
CA ILE A 306 24.37 23.77 4.32
C ILE A 306 24.06 25.27 4.20
N ASP A 307 22.76 25.61 4.28
CA ASP A 307 22.26 26.97 4.19
C ASP A 307 22.07 27.56 5.59
N MET A 308 22.92 28.47 5.98
CA MET A 308 22.88 29.08 7.32
C MET A 308 22.20 30.46 7.31
N TYR A 309 21.17 30.55 8.13
CA TYR A 309 20.47 31.82 8.45
C TYR A 309 20.80 32.33 9.86
N ASP A 310 20.25 33.45 10.22
CA ASP A 310 20.51 34.08 11.50
C ASP A 310 20.16 33.21 12.72
N LYS A 311 19.01 32.55 12.68
CA LYS A 311 18.45 31.80 13.81
C LYS A 311 18.36 30.28 13.57
N TYR A 312 18.48 29.83 12.30
CA TYR A 312 18.33 28.43 11.92
C TYR A 312 19.25 28.07 10.76
N THR A 313 19.37 26.78 10.49
CA THR A 313 20.19 26.23 9.39
C THR A 313 19.40 25.14 8.70
N PHE A 314 19.50 25.06 7.38
CA PHE A 314 19.13 23.88 6.62
C PHE A 314 20.38 23.10 6.26
N VAL A 315 20.31 21.77 6.32
CA VAL A 315 21.35 20.86 5.87
C VAL A 315 20.72 19.75 5.03
N GLU A 316 21.35 19.41 3.93
CA GLU A 316 20.91 18.31 3.08
C GLU A 316 21.72 17.06 3.38
N VAL A 317 21.02 15.92 3.52
CA VAL A 317 21.62 14.61 3.75
C VAL A 317 21.01 13.60 2.78
N PRO A 318 21.73 12.52 2.41
CA PRO A 318 21.16 11.49 1.53
C PRO A 318 19.86 10.94 2.12
N ARG A 319 18.88 10.72 1.28
CA ARG A 319 17.55 10.25 1.69
C ARG A 319 17.61 8.92 2.46
N GLU A 320 18.53 8.05 2.07
CA GLU A 320 18.77 6.78 2.72
C GLU A 320 19.29 6.89 4.16
N ASN A 321 19.99 8.00 4.49
CA ASN A 321 20.55 8.25 5.80
C ASN A 321 19.73 9.22 6.65
N ALA A 322 18.71 9.88 6.09
CA ALA A 322 18.00 10.98 6.74
C ALA A 322 17.34 10.57 8.07
N ALA A 323 16.74 9.38 8.13
CA ALA A 323 16.12 8.85 9.34
C ALA A 323 17.15 8.61 10.47
N ASP A 324 18.30 8.06 10.12
CA ASP A 324 19.38 7.81 11.09
C ASP A 324 19.99 9.11 11.60
N VAL A 325 20.18 10.10 10.71
CA VAL A 325 20.62 11.43 11.08
C VAL A 325 19.64 12.10 12.06
N LEU A 326 18.34 12.07 11.77
CA LEU A 326 17.31 12.64 12.65
C LEU A 326 17.32 11.96 14.02
N ARG A 327 17.46 10.64 14.06
CA ARG A 327 17.51 9.86 15.30
C ARG A 327 18.77 10.20 16.11
N ALA A 328 19.93 10.20 15.46
CA ALA A 328 21.22 10.48 16.11
C ALA A 328 21.32 11.92 16.61
N MET A 329 20.76 12.87 15.87
CA MET A 329 20.77 14.30 16.22
C MET A 329 19.74 14.68 17.29
N LYS A 330 18.87 13.75 17.71
CA LYS A 330 17.88 14.00 18.75
C LYS A 330 18.58 14.26 20.10
N ASN A 331 18.30 15.41 20.70
CA ASN A 331 18.93 15.90 21.96
C ASN A 331 20.43 16.22 21.87
N THR A 332 21.01 16.32 20.68
CA THR A 332 22.40 16.72 20.48
C THR A 332 22.61 18.20 20.83
N LYS A 333 23.84 18.53 21.19
CA LYS A 333 24.24 19.91 21.48
C LYS A 333 25.28 20.40 20.48
N ILE A 334 25.06 21.57 19.90
CA ILE A 334 26.05 22.25 19.07
C ILE A 334 26.54 23.47 19.86
N LYS A 335 27.84 23.56 20.14
CA LYS A 335 28.45 24.61 20.97
C LYS A 335 27.73 24.79 22.32
N GLY A 336 27.37 23.70 22.97
CA GLY A 336 26.72 23.68 24.26
C GLY A 336 25.24 24.03 24.28
N LYS A 337 24.62 24.31 23.12
CA LYS A 337 23.19 24.56 22.97
C LYS A 337 22.48 23.33 22.46
N THR A 338 21.43 22.91 23.15
CA THR A 338 20.54 21.83 22.67
C THR A 338 19.86 22.29 21.41
N ILE A 339 19.89 21.44 20.40
CA ILE A 339 19.25 21.66 19.10
C ILE A 339 18.02 20.76 18.92
N ASN A 340 17.13 21.20 18.05
CA ASN A 340 16.06 20.40 17.50
C ASN A 340 16.29 20.26 15.98
N VAL A 341 16.17 19.03 15.49
CA VAL A 341 16.33 18.72 14.07
C VAL A 341 15.06 18.06 13.58
N GLU A 342 14.52 18.56 12.48
CA GLU A 342 13.29 18.06 11.87
C GLU A 342 13.37 18.16 10.33
N PRO A 343 12.59 17.37 9.57
CA PRO A 343 12.50 17.52 8.13
C PRO A 343 11.98 18.91 7.76
N ALA A 344 12.60 19.57 6.79
CA ALA A 344 12.12 20.86 6.32
C ALA A 344 10.77 20.68 5.60
N ASN A 345 9.80 21.53 5.92
CA ASN A 345 8.55 21.59 5.16
C ASN A 345 8.82 22.30 3.83
N GLY A 346 8.75 21.56 2.70
CA GLY A 346 8.77 22.16 1.37
C GLY A 346 7.56 23.08 1.20
N ARG A 347 7.80 24.28 0.71
CA ARG A 347 6.75 25.22 0.29
C ARG A 347 6.09 24.76 -1.00
#